data_2db10853771ac15fe6d6449806f0946f
#
_entry.id   2db10853771ac15fe6d6449806f0946f
#
_cell.length_a   1.000
_cell.length_b   1.000
_cell.length_c   1.000
_cell.angle_alpha   90.00
_cell.angle_beta   90.00
_cell.angle_gamma   90.00
#
_symmetry.space_group_name_H-M   'P 1'
#
loop_
_entity.id
_entity.type
_entity.pdbx_description
1 polymer ?
#
loop_
_entity_poly.entity_id
_entity_poly.type
_entity_poly.pdbx_seq_one_letter_code
_entity_poly.pdbx_strand_id
1 'polypeptide(L)'
;MKLTMHINLALFYMCLLSFSLSAETNPHQFIDEKSQEMVNVIVTNSDLFESDPTAFKQKVKDIFEPMVDFRRVGAMVMGRTYYKNASFDQRNAFIEIFKSSLLDTYAETLAQWGDQKIETIWPDDSTEELANIVDVNQKLITSSNTYPITYKVRNNGSSGWQIVNIVINGVNLGLTFRNQFQALASENNNDINAVISNWSADIDV
;
A
#
# COMPACT_ATOMS: atom_id res chain seq x y z
N MET A 1 66.54 -40.97 18.84
CA MET A 1 66.28 -39.97 17.81
C MET A 1 64.77 -39.97 17.56
N LYS A 2 64.03 -39.02 18.21
CA LYS A 2 62.57 -38.99 18.16
C LYS A 2 62.16 -37.93 17.13
N LEU A 3 61.47 -38.39 16.08
CA LEU A 3 60.93 -37.54 15.01
C LEU A 3 59.53 -37.11 15.43
N THR A 4 59.38 -35.82 15.84
CA THR A 4 58.12 -35.23 16.13
C THR A 4 57.47 -34.72 14.83
N MET A 5 56.38 -35.35 14.42
CA MET A 5 55.57 -34.98 13.26
C MET A 5 54.55 -33.93 13.72
N HIS A 6 54.72 -32.68 13.26
CA HIS A 6 53.75 -31.61 13.49
C HIS A 6 52.64 -31.72 12.46
N ILE A 7 51.44 -32.11 12.95
CA ILE A 7 50.23 -32.10 12.14
C ILE A 7 49.66 -30.65 12.18
N ASN A 8 49.82 -29.92 11.08
CA ASN A 8 49.16 -28.63 10.87
C ASN A 8 47.68 -28.89 10.56
N LEU A 9 46.80 -28.69 11.53
CA LEU A 9 45.38 -28.70 11.37
C LEU A 9 44.95 -27.32 10.83
N ALA A 10 44.89 -27.20 9.50
CA ALA A 10 44.29 -26.04 8.85
C ALA A 10 42.77 -26.10 9.04
N LEU A 11 42.29 -25.28 9.94
CA LEU A 11 40.84 -25.05 10.15
C LEU A 11 40.31 -24.34 8.89
N PHE A 12 39.69 -25.09 8.00
CA PHE A 12 38.96 -24.58 6.86
C PHE A 12 37.65 -23.97 7.41
N TYR A 13 37.71 -22.67 7.70
CA TYR A 13 36.52 -21.89 8.10
C TYR A 13 35.69 -21.64 6.84
N MET A 14 34.80 -22.58 6.52
CA MET A 14 33.83 -22.46 5.44
C MET A 14 32.75 -21.48 5.91
N CYS A 15 32.93 -20.21 5.58
CA CYS A 15 31.87 -19.19 5.66
C CYS A 15 30.70 -19.63 4.79
N LEU A 16 29.72 -20.27 5.38
CA LEU A 16 28.37 -20.43 4.80
C LEU A 16 27.77 -19.01 4.67
N LEU A 17 28.03 -18.38 3.54
CA LEU A 17 27.22 -17.24 3.11
C LEU A 17 25.80 -17.78 2.88
N SER A 18 24.99 -17.67 3.93
CA SER A 18 23.54 -17.84 3.82
C SER A 18 23.04 -16.72 2.91
N PHE A 19 23.01 -16.98 1.62
CA PHE A 19 22.19 -16.21 0.69
C PHE A 19 20.75 -16.46 1.16
N SER A 20 20.21 -15.51 1.93
CA SER A 20 18.77 -15.41 2.08
C SER A 20 18.22 -15.11 0.69
N LEU A 21 17.82 -16.17 -0.02
CA LEU A 21 16.99 -16.04 -1.19
C LEU A 21 15.68 -15.46 -0.64
N SER A 22 15.52 -14.13 -0.71
CA SER A 22 14.21 -13.54 -0.56
C SER A 22 13.37 -14.12 -1.67
N ALA A 23 12.58 -15.14 -1.36
CA ALA A 23 11.57 -15.62 -2.28
C ALA A 23 10.73 -14.40 -2.65
N GLU A 24 10.68 -14.08 -3.93
CA GLU A 24 9.83 -13.00 -4.43
C GLU A 24 8.40 -13.35 -4.02
N THR A 25 7.85 -12.57 -3.09
CA THR A 25 6.52 -12.85 -2.53
C THR A 25 5.50 -12.78 -3.68
N ASN A 26 4.64 -13.78 -3.79
CA ASN A 26 3.56 -13.77 -4.77
C ASN A 26 2.65 -12.55 -4.50
N PRO A 27 2.24 -11.76 -5.52
CA PRO A 27 1.40 -10.57 -5.33
C PRO A 27 0.06 -10.85 -4.67
N HIS A 28 -0.54 -12.02 -4.93
CA HIS A 28 -1.78 -12.45 -4.28
C HIS A 28 -1.56 -12.72 -2.79
N GLN A 29 -0.47 -13.38 -2.44
CA GLN A 29 -0.08 -13.61 -1.06
C GLN A 29 0.22 -12.29 -0.33
N PHE A 30 0.93 -11.36 -0.98
CA PHE A 30 1.21 -10.04 -0.43
C PHE A 30 -0.08 -9.29 -0.06
N ILE A 31 -1.06 -9.24 -0.98
CA ILE A 31 -2.34 -8.56 -0.72
C ILE A 31 -3.13 -9.31 0.35
N ASP A 32 -3.18 -10.64 0.32
CA ASP A 32 -3.89 -11.43 1.32
C ASP A 32 -3.33 -11.18 2.72
N GLU A 33 -2.04 -11.37 2.92
CA GLU A 33 -1.37 -11.18 4.21
C GLU A 33 -1.58 -9.76 4.76
N LYS A 34 -1.40 -8.74 3.91
CA LYS A 34 -1.56 -7.33 4.33
C LYS A 34 -3.00 -6.96 4.62
N SER A 35 -3.95 -7.50 3.88
CA SER A 35 -5.37 -7.29 4.15
C SER A 35 -5.80 -7.93 5.47
N GLN A 36 -5.36 -9.16 5.74
CA GLN A 36 -5.65 -9.84 7.01
C GLN A 36 -4.97 -9.14 8.19
N GLU A 37 -3.71 -8.68 8.02
CA GLU A 37 -3.02 -7.88 9.02
C GLU A 37 -3.78 -6.58 9.33
N MET A 38 -4.27 -5.88 8.30
CA MET A 38 -5.08 -4.67 8.45
C MET A 38 -6.37 -4.95 9.21
N VAL A 39 -7.13 -5.97 8.83
CA VAL A 39 -8.36 -6.37 9.53
C VAL A 39 -8.07 -6.69 10.99
N ASN A 40 -7.02 -7.46 11.27
CA ASN A 40 -6.64 -7.79 12.64
C ASN A 40 -6.31 -6.53 13.47
N VAL A 41 -5.56 -5.58 12.91
CA VAL A 41 -5.24 -4.32 13.60
C VAL A 41 -6.50 -3.52 13.88
N ILE A 42 -7.40 -3.40 12.90
CA ILE A 42 -8.66 -2.66 13.04
C ILE A 42 -9.53 -3.28 14.15
N VAL A 43 -9.77 -4.60 14.08
CA VAL A 43 -10.63 -5.31 15.03
C VAL A 43 -10.04 -5.29 16.44
N THR A 44 -8.72 -5.49 16.57
CA THR A 44 -8.07 -5.54 17.90
C THR A 44 -7.98 -4.15 18.55
N ASN A 45 -8.05 -3.08 17.78
CA ASN A 45 -7.86 -1.72 18.26
C ASN A 45 -9.11 -0.83 18.01
N SER A 46 -10.28 -1.39 17.76
CA SER A 46 -11.51 -0.62 17.50
C SER A 46 -11.82 0.38 18.63
N ASP A 47 -11.72 -0.05 19.88
CA ASP A 47 -11.98 0.81 21.07
C ASP A 47 -10.96 1.96 21.18
N LEU A 48 -9.77 1.81 20.57
CA LEU A 48 -8.75 2.85 20.55
C LEU A 48 -9.20 4.07 19.72
N PHE A 49 -10.05 3.87 18.72
CA PHE A 49 -10.55 4.97 17.90
C PHE A 49 -11.31 6.00 18.73
N GLU A 50 -12.10 5.57 19.74
CA GLU A 50 -12.82 6.47 20.63
C GLU A 50 -11.91 7.13 21.67
N SER A 51 -10.95 6.38 22.23
CA SER A 51 -10.09 6.86 23.32
C SER A 51 -8.86 7.65 22.84
N ASP A 52 -8.24 7.23 21.73
CA ASP A 52 -7.09 7.87 21.09
C ASP A 52 -7.11 7.67 19.58
N PRO A 53 -7.90 8.48 18.83
CA PRO A 53 -8.00 8.38 17.37
C PRO A 53 -6.65 8.50 16.66
N THR A 54 -5.71 9.26 17.23
CA THR A 54 -4.37 9.45 16.65
C THR A 54 -3.57 8.16 16.72
N ALA A 55 -3.60 7.47 17.85
CA ALA A 55 -2.92 6.19 18.00
C ALA A 55 -3.55 5.10 17.12
N PHE A 56 -4.89 5.09 16.95
CA PHE A 56 -5.56 4.20 16.00
C PHE A 56 -5.09 4.44 14.56
N LYS A 57 -5.14 5.70 14.10
CA LYS A 57 -4.68 6.09 12.76
C LYS A 57 -3.21 5.71 12.53
N GLN A 58 -2.35 5.85 13.54
CA GLN A 58 -0.95 5.47 13.41
C GLN A 58 -0.80 3.96 13.19
N LYS A 59 -1.55 3.12 13.91
CA LYS A 59 -1.52 1.66 13.69
C LYS A 59 -1.98 1.25 12.29
N VAL A 60 -3.03 1.88 11.77
CA VAL A 60 -3.50 1.68 10.40
C VAL A 60 -2.44 2.15 9.40
N LYS A 61 -1.85 3.32 9.64
CA LYS A 61 -0.79 3.90 8.80
C LYS A 61 0.44 2.99 8.68
N ASP A 62 0.87 2.38 9.78
CA ASP A 62 2.07 1.53 9.82
C ASP A 62 1.96 0.32 8.87
N ILE A 63 0.73 -0.16 8.59
CA ILE A 63 0.47 -1.22 7.61
C ILE A 63 0.24 -0.63 6.22
N PHE A 64 -0.60 0.41 6.14
CA PHE A 64 -1.06 0.97 4.87
C PHE A 64 0.06 1.66 4.09
N GLU A 65 0.91 2.44 4.76
CA GLU A 65 1.92 3.25 4.08
C GLU A 65 2.94 2.41 3.29
N PRO A 66 3.52 1.32 3.81
CA PRO A 66 4.43 0.49 3.04
C PRO A 66 3.75 -0.32 1.93
N MET A 67 2.43 -0.57 2.02
CA MET A 67 1.69 -1.30 0.99
C MET A 67 1.52 -0.51 -0.30
N VAL A 68 1.59 0.82 -0.28
CA VAL A 68 1.21 1.69 -1.40
C VAL A 68 2.43 2.43 -1.94
N ASP A 69 2.63 2.43 -3.27
CA ASP A 69 3.59 3.32 -3.94
C ASP A 69 3.01 4.73 -4.03
N PHE A 70 3.04 5.46 -2.92
CA PHE A 70 2.47 6.82 -2.84
C PHE A 70 3.13 7.82 -3.79
N ARG A 71 4.39 7.61 -4.19
CA ARG A 71 5.04 8.47 -5.20
C ARG A 71 4.39 8.30 -6.56
N ARG A 72 4.09 7.06 -6.93
CA ARG A 72 3.44 6.74 -8.21
C ARG A 72 1.98 7.12 -8.18
N VAL A 73 1.26 6.79 -7.10
CA VAL A 73 -0.15 7.15 -6.94
C VAL A 73 -0.30 8.67 -6.94
N GLY A 74 0.50 9.42 -6.17
CA GLY A 74 0.48 10.88 -6.16
C GLY A 74 0.77 11.50 -7.54
N ALA A 75 1.75 10.94 -8.27
CA ALA A 75 2.02 11.39 -9.65
C ALA A 75 0.83 11.13 -10.60
N MET A 76 0.12 10.01 -10.42
CA MET A 76 -1.06 9.67 -11.20
C MET A 76 -2.24 10.59 -10.86
N VAL A 77 -2.46 10.88 -9.58
CA VAL A 77 -3.51 11.78 -9.08
C VAL A 77 -3.28 13.20 -9.55
N MET A 78 -2.09 13.76 -9.39
CA MET A 78 -1.75 15.07 -9.95
C MET A 78 -1.91 15.14 -11.47
N GLY A 79 -1.69 14.00 -12.14
CA GLY A 79 -1.66 13.94 -13.60
C GLY A 79 -0.41 14.58 -14.20
N ARG A 80 -0.15 14.23 -15.47
CA ARG A 80 1.11 14.58 -16.15
C ARG A 80 1.43 16.07 -16.14
N THR A 81 0.43 16.92 -16.38
CA THR A 81 0.62 18.36 -16.50
C THR A 81 1.05 18.96 -15.17
N TYR A 82 0.28 18.75 -14.12
CA TYR A 82 0.57 19.32 -12.80
C TYR A 82 1.83 18.72 -12.19
N TYR A 83 2.01 17.38 -12.31
CA TYR A 83 3.20 16.72 -11.77
C TYR A 83 4.50 17.24 -12.41
N LYS A 84 4.51 17.53 -13.73
CA LYS A 84 5.69 18.09 -14.39
C LYS A 84 5.98 19.54 -13.99
N ASN A 85 4.94 20.34 -13.79
CA ASN A 85 5.05 21.75 -13.44
C ASN A 85 5.31 21.98 -11.95
N ALA A 86 4.97 21.02 -11.10
CA ALA A 86 5.22 21.08 -9.66
C ALA A 86 6.72 20.98 -9.35
N SER A 87 7.16 21.73 -8.34
CA SER A 87 8.50 21.56 -7.75
C SER A 87 8.61 20.21 -7.01
N PHE A 88 9.83 19.84 -6.65
CA PHE A 88 10.07 18.65 -5.81
C PHE A 88 9.31 18.76 -4.48
N ASP A 89 9.37 19.91 -3.83
CA ASP A 89 8.72 20.17 -2.55
C ASP A 89 7.19 20.10 -2.64
N GLN A 90 6.61 20.65 -3.71
CA GLN A 90 5.17 20.58 -3.97
C GLN A 90 4.70 19.13 -4.19
N ARG A 91 5.47 18.32 -4.92
CA ARG A 91 5.15 16.88 -5.11
C ARG A 91 5.17 16.13 -3.79
N ASN A 92 6.19 16.35 -2.97
CA ASN A 92 6.30 15.72 -1.65
C ASN A 92 5.19 16.20 -0.72
N ALA A 93 4.92 17.52 -0.67
CA ALA A 93 3.84 18.07 0.14
C ALA A 93 2.48 17.48 -0.25
N PHE A 94 2.21 17.34 -1.57
CA PHE A 94 0.97 16.68 -2.03
C PHE A 94 0.90 15.21 -1.59
N ILE A 95 2.00 14.47 -1.70
CA ILE A 95 2.02 13.05 -1.27
C ILE A 95 1.70 12.94 0.22
N GLU A 96 2.28 13.79 1.06
CA GLU A 96 2.03 13.74 2.50
C GLU A 96 0.59 14.13 2.86
N ILE A 97 0.04 15.20 2.27
CA ILE A 97 -1.36 15.56 2.52
C ILE A 97 -2.34 14.51 1.96
N PHE A 98 -2.01 13.88 0.83
CA PHE A 98 -2.81 12.80 0.26
C PHE A 98 -2.86 11.59 1.19
N LYS A 99 -1.74 11.17 1.77
CA LYS A 99 -1.67 10.09 2.76
C LYS A 99 -2.50 10.41 4.00
N SER A 100 -2.28 11.59 4.60
CA SER A 100 -2.99 11.96 5.83
C SER A 100 -4.49 12.11 5.61
N SER A 101 -4.91 12.71 4.49
CA SER A 101 -6.33 12.89 4.18
C SER A 101 -7.06 11.56 3.96
N LEU A 102 -6.42 10.55 3.37
CA LEU A 102 -7.00 9.21 3.28
C LEU A 102 -7.27 8.61 4.65
N LEU A 103 -6.30 8.72 5.58
CA LEU A 103 -6.46 8.22 6.95
C LEU A 103 -7.51 9.02 7.72
N ASP A 104 -7.54 10.35 7.55
CA ASP A 104 -8.51 11.21 8.22
C ASP A 104 -9.94 10.94 7.76
N THR A 105 -10.12 10.76 6.46
CA THR A 105 -11.43 10.52 5.87
C THR A 105 -11.99 9.13 6.21
N TYR A 106 -11.14 8.09 6.18
CA TYR A 106 -11.63 6.71 6.27
C TYR A 106 -11.40 6.03 7.62
N ALA A 107 -10.70 6.67 8.57
CA ALA A 107 -10.42 6.07 9.88
C ALA A 107 -11.67 5.67 10.65
N GLU A 108 -12.74 6.49 10.62
CA GLU A 108 -14.01 6.17 11.25
C GLU A 108 -14.67 4.94 10.62
N THR A 109 -14.71 4.88 9.29
CA THR A 109 -15.27 3.73 8.56
C THR A 109 -14.49 2.45 8.87
N LEU A 110 -13.17 2.54 8.98
CA LEU A 110 -12.33 1.41 9.36
C LEU A 110 -12.57 0.99 10.82
N ALA A 111 -12.74 1.94 11.73
CA ALA A 111 -13.03 1.64 13.14
C ALA A 111 -14.39 0.95 13.34
N GLN A 112 -15.33 1.14 12.41
CA GLN A 112 -16.64 0.48 12.41
C GLN A 112 -16.62 -0.95 11.81
N TRP A 113 -15.42 -1.49 11.54
CA TRP A 113 -15.29 -2.86 11.07
C TRP A 113 -15.85 -3.85 12.10
N GLY A 114 -16.82 -4.66 11.69
CA GLY A 114 -17.53 -5.63 12.55
C GLY A 114 -17.37 -7.06 12.03
N ASP A 115 -18.43 -7.61 11.47
CA ASP A 115 -18.52 -8.97 10.96
C ASP A 115 -18.09 -9.13 9.48
N GLN A 116 -17.60 -8.05 8.87
CA GLN A 116 -17.13 -8.07 7.49
C GLN A 116 -15.94 -9.00 7.36
N LYS A 117 -15.85 -9.65 6.17
CA LYS A 117 -14.74 -10.52 5.80
C LYS A 117 -14.12 -10.05 4.50
N ILE A 118 -12.82 -10.25 4.38
CA ILE A 118 -12.10 -10.04 3.13
C ILE A 118 -11.54 -11.39 2.67
N GLU A 119 -11.82 -11.76 1.42
CA GLU A 119 -11.39 -13.02 0.84
C GLU A 119 -10.64 -12.77 -0.46
N THR A 120 -9.44 -13.33 -0.58
CA THR A 120 -8.62 -13.26 -1.79
C THR A 120 -9.09 -14.30 -2.80
N ILE A 121 -9.24 -13.88 -4.06
CA ILE A 121 -9.51 -14.77 -5.19
C ILE A 121 -8.15 -15.19 -5.74
N TRP A 122 -7.82 -16.47 -5.52
CA TRP A 122 -6.57 -17.04 -6.01
C TRP A 122 -6.69 -17.42 -7.48
N PRO A 123 -5.64 -17.21 -8.29
CA PRO A 123 -5.63 -17.66 -9.69
C PRO A 123 -5.62 -19.18 -9.76
N ASP A 124 -6.25 -19.71 -10.80
CA ASP A 124 -6.34 -21.16 -11.02
C ASP A 124 -4.99 -21.80 -11.37
N ASP A 125 -4.06 -21.01 -11.93
CA ASP A 125 -2.74 -21.48 -12.36
C ASP A 125 -1.62 -20.64 -11.74
N SER A 126 -0.83 -21.27 -10.85
CA SER A 126 0.28 -20.61 -10.14
C SER A 126 1.57 -20.53 -10.95
N THR A 127 1.56 -20.97 -12.21
CA THR A 127 2.75 -21.09 -13.07
C THR A 127 2.90 -19.92 -14.07
N GLU A 128 2.01 -18.93 -14.07
CA GLU A 128 2.19 -17.74 -14.91
C GLU A 128 3.43 -16.96 -14.45
N GLU A 129 4.31 -16.66 -15.41
CA GLU A 129 5.40 -15.72 -15.21
C GLU A 129 4.80 -14.37 -14.77
N LEU A 130 5.08 -13.97 -13.54
CA LEU A 130 4.46 -12.78 -12.97
C LEU A 130 4.91 -11.53 -13.72
N ALA A 131 3.95 -10.85 -14.34
CA ALA A 131 4.20 -9.56 -14.95
C ALA A 131 4.60 -8.52 -13.86
N ASN A 132 5.33 -7.47 -14.25
CA ASN A 132 5.70 -6.38 -13.33
C ASN A 132 4.49 -5.64 -12.73
N ILE A 133 3.31 -5.82 -13.30
CA ILE A 133 2.03 -5.27 -12.81
C ILE A 133 1.00 -6.38 -12.90
N VAL A 134 0.34 -6.65 -11.78
CA VAL A 134 -0.65 -7.72 -11.62
C VAL A 134 -1.92 -7.16 -10.99
N ASP A 135 -3.07 -7.66 -11.41
CA ASP A 135 -4.34 -7.37 -10.78
C ASP A 135 -4.66 -8.49 -9.78
N VAL A 136 -4.76 -8.12 -8.50
CA VAL A 136 -5.16 -9.03 -7.42
C VAL A 136 -6.58 -8.72 -7.02
N ASN A 137 -7.44 -9.74 -7.02
CA ASN A 137 -8.85 -9.59 -6.72
C ASN A 137 -9.18 -10.11 -5.32
N GLN A 138 -10.00 -9.34 -4.61
CA GLN A 138 -10.59 -9.72 -3.33
C GLN A 138 -12.10 -9.46 -3.35
N LYS A 139 -12.80 -10.06 -2.39
CA LYS A 139 -14.19 -9.79 -2.06
C LYS A 139 -14.28 -9.26 -0.64
N LEU A 140 -14.89 -8.09 -0.47
CA LEU A 140 -15.36 -7.62 0.82
C LEU A 140 -16.79 -8.12 1.01
N ILE A 141 -17.00 -8.99 1.98
CA ILE A 141 -18.26 -9.64 2.29
C ILE A 141 -18.82 -9.01 3.55
N THR A 142 -20.03 -8.48 3.46
CA THR A 142 -20.80 -7.96 4.58
C THR A 142 -22.02 -8.87 4.83
N SER A 143 -22.78 -8.60 5.89
CA SER A 143 -24.01 -9.32 6.17
C SER A 143 -25.07 -9.26 5.05
N SER A 144 -25.03 -8.21 4.21
CA SER A 144 -26.04 -7.95 3.17
C SER A 144 -25.51 -7.99 1.74
N ASN A 145 -24.22 -7.71 1.52
CA ASN A 145 -23.66 -7.51 0.19
C ASN A 145 -22.24 -8.09 0.07
N THR A 146 -21.81 -8.28 -1.18
CA THR A 146 -20.43 -8.58 -1.51
C THR A 146 -19.91 -7.54 -2.50
N TYR A 147 -18.80 -6.91 -2.17
CA TYR A 147 -18.17 -5.87 -2.98
C TYR A 147 -16.86 -6.39 -3.58
N PRO A 148 -16.71 -6.44 -4.90
CA PRO A 148 -15.44 -6.79 -5.52
C PRO A 148 -14.42 -5.67 -5.32
N ILE A 149 -13.19 -6.06 -5.00
CA ILE A 149 -12.04 -5.17 -4.92
C ILE A 149 -10.96 -5.71 -5.85
N THR A 150 -10.42 -4.84 -6.68
CA THR A 150 -9.24 -5.14 -7.51
C THR A 150 -8.10 -4.22 -7.12
N TYR A 151 -7.01 -4.81 -6.65
CA TYR A 151 -5.75 -4.10 -6.40
C TYR A 151 -4.85 -4.25 -7.61
N LYS A 152 -4.46 -3.14 -8.20
CA LYS A 152 -3.38 -3.14 -9.18
C LYS A 152 -2.06 -3.00 -8.42
N VAL A 153 -1.27 -4.08 -8.41
CA VAL A 153 0.02 -4.12 -7.71
C VAL A 153 1.18 -4.12 -8.70
N ARG A 154 2.28 -3.51 -8.29
CA ARG A 154 3.50 -3.42 -9.09
C ARG A 154 4.68 -3.91 -8.28
N ASN A 155 5.55 -4.70 -8.93
CA ASN A 155 6.84 -5.04 -8.36
C ASN A 155 7.81 -3.85 -8.49
N ASN A 156 8.27 -3.34 -7.35
CA ASN A 156 9.23 -2.24 -7.24
C ASN A 156 10.65 -2.73 -6.89
N GLY A 157 10.99 -3.96 -7.25
CA GLY A 157 12.30 -4.55 -7.00
C GLY A 157 12.57 -4.68 -5.50
N SER A 158 13.53 -3.91 -4.97
CA SER A 158 13.93 -3.98 -3.56
C SER A 158 12.82 -3.67 -2.55
N SER A 159 11.77 -2.95 -2.96
CA SER A 159 10.60 -2.66 -2.12
C SER A 159 9.52 -3.73 -2.20
N GLY A 160 9.69 -4.74 -3.08
CA GLY A 160 8.70 -5.77 -3.32
C GLY A 160 7.45 -5.27 -4.04
N TRP A 161 6.32 -5.94 -3.81
CA TRP A 161 5.03 -5.56 -4.38
C TRP A 161 4.45 -4.36 -3.64
N GLN A 162 3.88 -3.43 -4.40
CA GLN A 162 3.17 -2.27 -3.86
C GLN A 162 1.93 -1.96 -4.69
N ILE A 163 0.88 -1.49 -4.02
CA ILE A 163 -0.37 -1.06 -4.64
C ILE A 163 -0.13 0.24 -5.40
N VAL A 164 -0.58 0.30 -6.64
CA VAL A 164 -0.52 1.50 -7.50
C VAL A 164 -1.89 2.00 -7.92
N ASN A 165 -2.94 1.21 -7.74
CA ASN A 165 -4.34 1.60 -7.91
C ASN A 165 -5.27 0.61 -7.24
N ILE A 166 -6.47 1.06 -6.88
CA ILE A 166 -7.54 0.23 -6.33
C ILE A 166 -8.84 0.54 -7.07
N VAL A 167 -9.60 -0.51 -7.38
CA VAL A 167 -10.97 -0.41 -7.89
C VAL A 167 -11.88 -1.12 -6.89
N ILE A 168 -12.87 -0.43 -6.33
CA ILE A 168 -13.83 -0.99 -5.37
C ILE A 168 -15.21 -0.88 -5.97
N ASN A 169 -15.91 -2.00 -6.13
CA ASN A 169 -17.25 -2.06 -6.70
C ASN A 169 -17.40 -1.27 -8.02
N GLY A 170 -16.38 -1.35 -8.87
CA GLY A 170 -16.32 -0.65 -10.17
C GLY A 170 -15.83 0.79 -10.10
N VAL A 171 -15.70 1.39 -8.92
CA VAL A 171 -15.16 2.75 -8.73
C VAL A 171 -13.64 2.71 -8.72
N ASN A 172 -13.00 3.36 -9.70
CA ASN A 172 -11.55 3.46 -9.80
C ASN A 172 -11.04 4.63 -8.95
N LEU A 173 -10.49 4.34 -7.77
CA LEU A 173 -10.07 5.36 -6.80
C LEU A 173 -9.00 6.29 -7.35
N GLY A 174 -8.00 5.75 -8.07
CA GLY A 174 -6.96 6.59 -8.66
C GLY A 174 -7.50 7.57 -9.70
N LEU A 175 -8.49 7.16 -10.49
CA LEU A 175 -9.15 8.05 -11.45
C LEU A 175 -10.04 9.09 -10.74
N THR A 176 -10.76 8.67 -9.71
CA THR A 176 -11.61 9.56 -8.91
C THR A 176 -10.79 10.65 -8.26
N PHE A 177 -9.72 10.31 -7.56
CA PHE A 177 -8.81 11.30 -6.95
C PHE A 177 -8.14 12.20 -7.99
N ARG A 178 -7.80 11.67 -9.16
CA ARG A 178 -7.27 12.50 -10.24
C ARG A 178 -8.28 13.54 -10.73
N ASN A 179 -9.53 13.15 -10.89
CA ASN A 179 -10.59 14.07 -11.31
C ASN A 179 -10.82 15.14 -10.23
N GLN A 180 -10.81 14.76 -8.97
CA GLN A 180 -10.91 15.67 -7.82
C GLN A 180 -9.73 16.66 -7.80
N PHE A 181 -8.49 16.19 -7.98
CA PHE A 181 -7.32 17.08 -8.08
C PHE A 181 -7.47 18.09 -9.21
N GLN A 182 -7.91 17.64 -10.40
CA GLN A 182 -8.08 18.53 -11.57
C GLN A 182 -9.20 19.55 -11.36
N ALA A 183 -10.32 19.15 -10.73
CA ALA A 183 -11.40 20.07 -10.39
C ALA A 183 -10.89 21.15 -9.43
N LEU A 184 -10.26 20.73 -8.33
CA LEU A 184 -9.70 21.63 -7.33
C LEU A 184 -8.62 22.58 -7.91
N ALA A 185 -7.80 22.08 -8.83
CA ALA A 185 -6.82 22.90 -9.53
C ALA A 185 -7.49 23.96 -10.41
N SER A 186 -8.55 23.59 -11.12
CA SER A 186 -9.33 24.55 -11.93
C SER A 186 -9.96 25.66 -11.08
N GLU A 187 -10.53 25.30 -9.93
CA GLU A 187 -11.14 26.24 -8.98
C GLU A 187 -10.13 27.20 -8.35
N ASN A 188 -8.87 26.78 -8.23
CA ASN A 188 -7.78 27.55 -7.64
C ASN A 188 -6.83 28.14 -8.68
N ASN A 189 -7.29 28.46 -9.90
CA ASN A 189 -6.49 29.06 -10.98
C ASN A 189 -5.21 28.27 -11.31
N ASN A 190 -5.22 26.94 -11.13
CA ASN A 190 -4.10 26.04 -11.32
C ASN A 190 -2.91 26.29 -10.35
N ASP A 191 -3.15 26.95 -9.23
CA ASP A 191 -2.15 27.12 -8.17
C ASP A 191 -2.01 25.81 -7.37
N ILE A 192 -0.89 25.15 -7.55
CA ILE A 192 -0.59 23.85 -6.91
C ILE A 192 -0.54 23.99 -5.37
N ASN A 193 -0.07 25.10 -4.84
CA ASN A 193 -0.02 25.32 -3.40
C ASN A 193 -1.43 25.44 -2.82
N ALA A 194 -2.33 26.15 -3.51
CA ALA A 194 -3.72 26.25 -3.12
C ALA A 194 -4.42 24.88 -3.19
N VAL A 195 -4.13 24.06 -4.21
CA VAL A 195 -4.64 22.68 -4.29
C VAL A 195 -4.16 21.85 -3.10
N ILE A 196 -2.87 21.89 -2.76
CA ILE A 196 -2.31 21.16 -1.62
C ILE A 196 -2.99 21.60 -0.31
N SER A 197 -3.17 22.90 -0.12
CA SER A 197 -3.77 23.44 1.11
C SER A 197 -5.25 23.10 1.27
N ASN A 198 -5.98 22.88 0.18
CA ASN A 198 -7.42 22.61 0.17
C ASN A 198 -7.74 21.13 -0.11
N TRP A 199 -6.72 20.27 -0.17
CA TRP A 199 -6.92 18.87 -0.50
C TRP A 199 -7.65 18.11 0.63
N SER A 200 -8.68 17.36 0.25
CA SER A 200 -9.31 16.31 1.06
C SER A 200 -9.49 15.06 0.18
N ALA A 201 -9.29 13.88 0.73
CA ALA A 201 -9.50 12.61 0.02
C ALA A 201 -10.96 12.12 0.14
N ASP A 202 -11.90 13.04 0.23
CA ASP A 202 -13.32 12.72 0.35
C ASP A 202 -13.87 12.24 -1.00
N ILE A 203 -14.51 11.07 -1.02
CA ILE A 203 -15.17 10.53 -2.19
C ILE A 203 -16.63 10.29 -1.79
N ASP A 204 -17.56 11.03 -2.40
CA ASP A 204 -18.97 10.70 -2.34
C ASP A 204 -19.20 9.37 -3.08
N VAL A 205 -19.40 8.27 -2.33
CA VAL A 205 -19.62 6.90 -2.86
C VAL A 205 -21.08 6.52 -2.69
#